data_17f96101fa606b6a4c937c12d684ccce
#
_entry.id   17f96101fa606b6a4c937c12d684ccce
#
_cell.length_a   1.000
_cell.length_b   1.000
_cell.length_c   1.000
_cell.angle_alpha   90.00
_cell.angle_beta   90.00
_cell.angle_gamma   90.00
#
_symmetry.space_group_name_H-M   'P 1'
#
loop_
_entity.id
_entity.type
_entity.pdbx_description
1 polymer ?
#
loop_
_entity_poly.entity_id
_entity_poly.type
_entity_poly.pdbx_seq_one_letter_code
_entity_poly.pdbx_strand_id
1 'polypeptide(L)'
;SSLIIDEVDSILIDEARTPLIISGQSENGTHMYRRADRFAKTLTAEKDYKIDWESKSISLTDNGIEKAEKYFNLENLYDVDNASLTHHLDQALRANYIMLKDKDYVVQDGEALIVDQFTGRVMQGRRFSDGLHQAIEAKENVEIQEETKTMANITYQNLFRMYHKLSGMTGTAKTEQEEFREIYNMEVISIPTNRPMIRDDRPDLLYPTLESKFNAVVNEIKQLHAKGQPMLIGTVAVETSEHLSHLLDEEKIPHVVLNAKNHAKEAEIIMNAGQKGAVTIATNMAGRGTDIKLGPGVKELGGLAVIGTERHESRRIDNQLRGRSGRQGDPGMSQFYLSLEDDLMIRFGSERIKNLLQRLKVSDDDAVIQSRMITKQVESAQKRVEGNNYDSRKNVLQYDDVMRAQREVIYGERQRVIMAKTSLKNVMVPMIERTVNQVVDVHTQGPDKKKWDLETILDFAKSNMVNEDSIGLSDFAGKTSEEIKGYLLDRAKEIYAQKEKQLYDPAQMLEFEKVVILRVVDAHWTEHIDAMDQLRQSIGLRGYGQLNPLVEYQSDGYRMFEEMVSDIEYDATRLFLKSEIRQNIQR
;
A
#
# COMPACT_ATOMS: atom_id res chain seq x y z
N SER A 1 9.29 24.06 -4.78
CA SER A 1 9.87 23.20 -3.73
C SER A 1 10.88 22.24 -4.34
N SER A 2 11.95 21.92 -3.59
CA SER A 2 13.00 20.99 -3.98
C SER A 2 13.17 19.94 -2.89
N LEU A 3 13.47 18.71 -3.29
CA LEU A 3 13.70 17.61 -2.37
C LEU A 3 14.89 16.77 -2.86
N ILE A 4 15.76 16.40 -1.94
CA ILE A 4 16.86 15.46 -2.15
C ILE A 4 16.63 14.27 -1.21
N ILE A 5 16.57 13.07 -1.76
CA ILE A 5 16.30 11.84 -1.01
C ILE A 5 17.58 11.02 -0.91
N ASP A 6 18.02 10.76 0.31
CA ASP A 6 19.08 9.79 0.56
C ASP A 6 18.49 8.37 0.56
N GLU A 7 19.26 7.40 0.11
CA GLU A 7 18.79 6.01 -0.10
C GLU A 7 17.49 5.97 -0.93
N VAL A 8 17.49 6.71 -2.04
CA VAL A 8 16.31 7.00 -2.86
C VAL A 8 15.56 5.77 -3.38
N ASP A 9 16.26 4.69 -3.65
CA ASP A 9 15.67 3.43 -4.09
C ASP A 9 14.83 2.76 -3.00
N SER A 10 15.19 2.91 -1.73
CA SER A 10 14.40 2.42 -0.61
C SER A 10 13.01 3.08 -0.56
N ILE A 11 12.96 4.37 -0.81
CA ILE A 11 11.73 5.15 -0.69
C ILE A 11 10.90 5.10 -1.98
N LEU A 12 11.52 5.39 -3.12
CA LEU A 12 10.80 5.53 -4.39
C LEU A 12 10.50 4.19 -5.08
N ILE A 13 11.18 3.13 -4.72
CA ILE A 13 10.97 1.79 -5.27
C ILE A 13 10.36 0.86 -4.21
N ASP A 14 11.08 0.58 -3.13
CA ASP A 14 10.68 -0.43 -2.16
C ASP A 14 9.41 -0.05 -1.38
N GLU A 15 9.37 1.15 -0.84
CA GLU A 15 8.22 1.67 -0.09
C GLU A 15 7.03 2.03 -1.01
N ALA A 16 7.24 2.21 -2.30
CA ALA A 16 6.22 2.66 -3.25
C ALA A 16 5.23 1.55 -3.68
N ARG A 17 5.22 0.41 -3.03
CA ARG A 17 4.27 -0.69 -3.26
C ARG A 17 2.90 -0.43 -2.65
N THR A 18 2.84 0.32 -1.58
CA THR A 18 1.62 0.59 -0.84
C THR A 18 1.43 2.09 -0.67
N PRO A 19 0.19 2.59 -0.70
CA PRO A 19 -0.06 4.00 -0.47
C PRO A 19 0.15 4.39 0.98
N LEU A 20 0.39 5.67 1.22
CA LEU A 20 0.28 6.29 2.52
C LEU A 20 -1.21 6.49 2.83
N ILE A 21 -1.64 6.08 4.00
CA ILE A 21 -3.05 6.11 4.42
C ILE A 21 -3.17 6.78 5.78
N ILE A 22 -4.13 7.70 5.89
CA ILE A 22 -4.63 8.18 7.18
C ILE A 22 -5.98 7.52 7.41
N SER A 23 -6.12 6.81 8.51
CA SER A 23 -7.34 6.09 8.85
C SER A 23 -7.94 6.56 10.16
N GLY A 24 -9.27 6.47 10.25
CA GLY A 24 -10.04 6.69 11.45
C GLY A 24 -10.79 5.41 11.84
N GLN A 25 -11.41 5.39 13.01
CA GLN A 25 -12.18 4.24 13.47
C GLN A 25 -13.47 4.08 12.66
N SER A 26 -13.83 2.84 12.35
CA SER A 26 -15.12 2.45 11.76
C SER A 26 -15.96 1.68 12.78
N GLU A 27 -17.27 1.77 12.68
CA GLU A 27 -18.20 1.12 13.62
C GLU A 27 -18.52 -0.36 13.30
N ASN A 28 -17.83 -0.98 12.35
CA ASN A 28 -18.11 -2.35 11.93
C ASN A 28 -17.50 -3.42 12.87
N GLY A 29 -18.30 -4.43 13.20
CA GLY A 29 -17.92 -5.48 14.17
C GLY A 29 -16.88 -6.48 13.67
N THR A 30 -16.10 -7.02 14.61
CA THR A 30 -15.03 -8.00 14.39
C THR A 30 -15.51 -9.43 14.18
N HIS A 31 -16.79 -9.70 14.36
CA HIS A 31 -17.40 -11.04 14.33
C HIS A 31 -17.18 -11.76 12.98
N MET A 32 -17.30 -11.04 11.86
CA MET A 32 -17.20 -11.64 10.54
C MET A 32 -15.78 -12.14 10.22
N TYR A 33 -14.74 -11.47 10.71
CA TYR A 33 -13.36 -11.92 10.54
C TYR A 33 -13.12 -13.29 11.20
N ARG A 34 -13.63 -13.51 12.39
CA ARG A 34 -13.49 -14.79 13.09
C ARG A 34 -14.28 -15.89 12.39
N ARG A 35 -15.46 -15.59 11.88
CA ARG A 35 -16.30 -16.53 11.17
C ARG A 35 -15.68 -16.95 9.84
N ALA A 36 -15.15 -16.00 9.09
CA ALA A 36 -14.43 -16.25 7.85
C ALA A 36 -13.14 -17.07 8.07
N ASP A 37 -12.40 -16.79 9.13
CA ASP A 37 -11.21 -17.53 9.52
C ASP A 37 -11.52 -18.99 9.84
N ARG A 38 -12.56 -19.24 10.62
CA ARG A 38 -13.00 -20.62 10.93
C ARG A 38 -13.32 -21.41 9.67
N PHE A 39 -14.03 -20.77 8.72
CA PHE A 39 -14.34 -21.41 7.45
C PHE A 39 -13.07 -21.67 6.65
N ALA A 40 -12.18 -20.69 6.51
CA ALA A 40 -10.93 -20.82 5.74
C ALA A 40 -10.06 -21.99 6.24
N LYS A 41 -10.01 -22.20 7.56
CA LYS A 41 -9.25 -23.32 8.17
C LYS A 41 -9.82 -24.71 7.87
N THR A 42 -11.05 -24.81 7.40
CA THR A 42 -11.67 -26.10 7.04
C THR A 42 -11.33 -26.55 5.63
N LEU A 43 -10.68 -25.73 4.83
CA LEU A 43 -10.42 -25.98 3.41
C LEU A 43 -9.18 -26.83 3.18
N THR A 44 -9.21 -27.63 2.11
CA THR A 44 -8.11 -28.49 1.68
C THR A 44 -7.47 -27.93 0.40
N ALA A 45 -6.14 -27.88 0.37
CA ALA A 45 -5.38 -27.43 -0.80
C ALA A 45 -5.71 -28.28 -2.05
N GLU A 46 -5.71 -27.65 -3.20
CA GLU A 46 -6.01 -28.21 -4.54
C GLU A 46 -7.46 -28.68 -4.72
N LYS A 47 -8.13 -29.11 -3.68
CA LYS A 47 -9.54 -29.51 -3.72
C LYS A 47 -10.49 -28.33 -3.57
N ASP A 48 -10.27 -27.47 -2.58
CA ASP A 48 -11.16 -26.38 -2.22
C ASP A 48 -10.62 -25.01 -2.63
N TYR A 49 -9.30 -24.85 -2.75
CA TYR A 49 -8.64 -23.63 -3.19
C TYR A 49 -7.37 -23.95 -3.97
N LYS A 50 -6.97 -23.00 -4.82
CA LYS A 50 -5.71 -23.02 -5.56
C LYS A 50 -4.92 -21.73 -5.32
N ILE A 51 -3.61 -21.88 -5.19
CA ILE A 51 -2.69 -20.77 -5.00
C ILE A 51 -1.84 -20.61 -6.25
N ASP A 52 -1.82 -19.40 -6.79
CA ASP A 52 -0.81 -18.95 -7.75
C ASP A 52 0.31 -18.25 -7.00
N TRP A 53 1.42 -18.93 -6.81
CA TRP A 53 2.57 -18.43 -6.08
C TRP A 53 3.32 -17.34 -6.85
N GLU A 54 3.21 -17.29 -8.17
CA GLU A 54 3.83 -16.26 -8.98
C GLU A 54 3.20 -14.88 -8.70
N SER A 55 1.88 -14.83 -8.68
CA SER A 55 1.11 -13.63 -8.35
C SER A 55 0.80 -13.46 -6.86
N LYS A 56 1.11 -14.45 -6.03
CA LYS A 56 0.69 -14.53 -4.61
C LYS A 56 -0.82 -14.35 -4.44
N SER A 57 -1.59 -14.97 -5.31
CA SER A 57 -3.04 -14.95 -5.27
C SER A 57 -3.61 -16.32 -4.91
N ILE A 58 -4.79 -16.31 -4.30
CA ILE A 58 -5.52 -17.50 -3.91
C ILE A 58 -6.97 -17.37 -4.37
N SER A 59 -7.52 -18.45 -4.88
CA SER A 59 -8.92 -18.52 -5.31
C SER A 59 -9.57 -19.83 -4.88
N LEU A 60 -10.87 -19.75 -4.60
CA LEU A 60 -11.67 -20.93 -4.34
C LEU A 60 -11.91 -21.70 -5.64
N THR A 61 -11.88 -23.03 -5.56
CA THR A 61 -12.37 -23.91 -6.62
C THR A 61 -13.89 -23.97 -6.57
N ASP A 62 -14.53 -24.59 -7.57
CA ASP A 62 -15.99 -24.82 -7.55
C ASP A 62 -16.43 -25.57 -6.29
N ASN A 63 -15.63 -26.52 -5.83
CA ASN A 63 -15.84 -27.23 -4.56
C ASN A 63 -15.78 -26.28 -3.34
N GLY A 64 -14.79 -25.38 -3.31
CA GLY A 64 -14.64 -24.39 -2.24
C GLY A 64 -15.78 -23.39 -2.22
N ILE A 65 -16.25 -22.95 -3.38
CA ILE A 65 -17.41 -22.06 -3.52
C ILE A 65 -18.68 -22.73 -2.99
N GLU A 66 -18.91 -23.99 -3.36
CA GLU A 66 -20.06 -24.76 -2.88
C GLU A 66 -20.04 -24.96 -1.37
N LYS A 67 -18.89 -25.23 -0.78
CA LYS A 67 -18.70 -25.32 0.68
C LYS A 67 -18.99 -23.98 1.37
N ALA A 68 -18.54 -22.86 0.80
CA ALA A 68 -18.78 -21.53 1.32
C ALA A 68 -20.27 -21.18 1.29
N GLU A 69 -20.96 -21.46 0.18
CA GLU A 69 -22.39 -21.23 0.05
C GLU A 69 -23.20 -22.03 1.08
N LYS A 70 -22.84 -23.29 1.33
CA LYS A 70 -23.44 -24.11 2.38
C LYS A 70 -23.16 -23.60 3.79
N TYR A 71 -21.91 -23.25 4.06
CA TYR A 71 -21.48 -22.79 5.39
C TYR A 71 -22.17 -21.47 5.80
N PHE A 72 -22.29 -20.54 4.86
CA PHE A 72 -22.91 -19.22 5.10
C PHE A 72 -24.38 -19.15 4.71
N ASN A 73 -24.96 -20.27 4.26
CA ASN A 73 -26.36 -20.37 3.83
C ASN A 73 -26.73 -19.34 2.73
N LEU A 74 -25.97 -19.39 1.63
CA LEU A 74 -26.12 -18.50 0.47
C LEU A 74 -26.52 -19.29 -0.76
N GLU A 75 -27.26 -18.66 -1.66
CA GLU A 75 -27.56 -19.20 -2.99
C GLU A 75 -26.41 -18.95 -3.97
N ASN A 76 -25.81 -17.77 -3.92
CA ASN A 76 -24.70 -17.36 -4.77
C ASN A 76 -23.68 -16.54 -3.98
N LEU A 77 -22.48 -17.09 -3.78
CA LEU A 77 -21.41 -16.42 -3.04
C LEU A 77 -21.00 -15.09 -3.68
N TYR A 78 -20.98 -15.02 -5.00
CA TYR A 78 -20.52 -13.83 -5.75
C TYR A 78 -21.67 -12.87 -6.13
N ASP A 79 -22.81 -12.98 -5.50
CA ASP A 79 -23.85 -11.97 -5.60
C ASP A 79 -23.36 -10.63 -5.02
N VAL A 80 -23.83 -9.53 -5.60
CA VAL A 80 -23.51 -8.16 -5.14
C VAL A 80 -23.87 -7.97 -3.66
N ASP A 81 -24.97 -8.55 -3.21
CA ASP A 81 -25.42 -8.47 -1.81
C ASP A 81 -24.45 -9.18 -0.83
N ASN A 82 -23.61 -10.08 -1.33
CA ASN A 82 -22.63 -10.83 -0.53
C ASN A 82 -21.20 -10.26 -0.67
N ALA A 83 -21.01 -9.10 -1.26
CA ALA A 83 -19.70 -8.50 -1.50
C ALA A 83 -18.86 -8.32 -0.22
N SER A 84 -19.48 -7.94 0.88
CA SER A 84 -18.82 -7.80 2.18
C SER A 84 -18.32 -9.14 2.70
N LEU A 85 -19.12 -10.17 2.63
CA LEU A 85 -18.75 -11.53 3.04
C LEU A 85 -17.62 -12.08 2.15
N THR A 86 -17.75 -11.91 0.83
CA THR A 86 -16.73 -12.34 -0.13
C THR A 86 -15.39 -11.68 0.16
N HIS A 87 -15.39 -10.40 0.48
CA HIS A 87 -14.20 -9.67 0.88
C HIS A 87 -13.56 -10.26 2.15
N HIS A 88 -14.34 -10.51 3.19
CA HIS A 88 -13.83 -11.14 4.42
C HIS A 88 -13.26 -12.54 4.18
N LEU A 89 -13.90 -13.33 3.30
CA LEU A 89 -13.38 -14.65 2.90
C LEU A 89 -12.05 -14.53 2.16
N ASP A 90 -11.92 -13.62 1.21
CA ASP A 90 -10.68 -13.41 0.47
C ASP A 90 -9.54 -13.03 1.41
N GLN A 91 -9.79 -12.15 2.36
CA GLN A 91 -8.77 -11.80 3.35
C GLN A 91 -8.44 -12.96 4.30
N ALA A 92 -9.43 -13.75 4.71
CA ALA A 92 -9.19 -14.93 5.53
C ALA A 92 -8.35 -16.00 4.80
N LEU A 93 -8.59 -16.20 3.53
CA LEU A 93 -7.80 -17.10 2.68
C LEU A 93 -6.35 -16.61 2.53
N ARG A 94 -6.17 -15.33 2.26
CA ARG A 94 -4.84 -14.72 2.16
C ARG A 94 -4.08 -14.82 3.48
N ALA A 95 -4.73 -14.50 4.59
CA ALA A 95 -4.12 -14.58 5.91
C ALA A 95 -3.66 -15.99 6.27
N ASN A 96 -4.48 -17.02 5.97
CA ASN A 96 -4.20 -18.39 6.35
C ASN A 96 -3.19 -19.09 5.42
N TYR A 97 -3.19 -18.79 4.11
CA TYR A 97 -2.48 -19.58 3.12
C TYR A 97 -1.40 -18.83 2.35
N ILE A 98 -1.44 -17.51 2.28
CA ILE A 98 -0.43 -16.69 1.61
C ILE A 98 0.53 -16.03 2.60
N MET A 99 -0.02 -15.52 3.72
CA MET A 99 0.78 -14.80 4.73
C MET A 99 1.42 -15.79 5.70
N LEU A 100 2.73 -15.70 5.83
CA LEU A 100 3.53 -16.61 6.66
C LEU A 100 3.99 -15.92 7.94
N LYS A 101 3.69 -16.56 9.06
CA LYS A 101 4.20 -16.13 10.36
C LYS A 101 5.73 -16.19 10.39
N ASP A 102 6.34 -15.23 11.06
CA ASP A 102 7.80 -15.05 11.19
C ASP A 102 8.51 -14.72 9.85
N LYS A 103 7.75 -14.49 8.79
CA LYS A 103 8.25 -14.01 7.50
C LYS A 103 7.59 -12.69 7.10
N ASP A 104 6.28 -12.70 6.98
CA ASP A 104 5.48 -11.53 6.58
C ASP A 104 5.02 -10.71 7.79
N TYR A 105 4.84 -11.37 8.91
CA TYR A 105 4.46 -10.76 10.19
C TYR A 105 5.01 -11.58 11.37
N VAL A 106 5.08 -10.94 12.53
CA VAL A 106 5.40 -11.57 13.81
C VAL A 106 4.26 -11.32 14.81
N VAL A 107 4.13 -12.20 15.80
CA VAL A 107 3.22 -12.00 16.93
C VAL A 107 4.05 -11.70 18.17
N GLN A 108 3.88 -10.51 18.73
CA GLN A 108 4.55 -10.06 19.95
C GLN A 108 3.54 -9.39 20.89
N ASP A 109 3.59 -9.71 22.16
CA ASP A 109 2.74 -9.11 23.20
C ASP A 109 1.23 -9.13 22.87
N GLY A 110 0.77 -10.19 22.22
CA GLY A 110 -0.63 -10.35 21.82
C GLY A 110 -1.05 -9.52 20.60
N GLU A 111 -0.11 -8.97 19.87
CA GLU A 111 -0.35 -8.19 18.66
C GLU A 111 0.35 -8.80 17.45
N ALA A 112 -0.31 -8.73 16.28
CA ALA A 112 0.31 -9.05 15.01
C ALA A 112 1.00 -7.79 14.45
N LEU A 113 2.29 -7.91 14.16
CA LEU A 113 3.12 -6.81 13.68
C LEU A 113 3.71 -7.14 12.31
N ILE A 114 3.68 -6.18 11.38
CA ILE A 114 4.23 -6.35 10.04
C ILE A 114 5.76 -6.42 10.12
N VAL A 115 6.34 -7.32 9.33
CA VAL A 115 7.78 -7.37 9.05
C VAL A 115 8.02 -6.82 7.65
N ASP A 116 8.83 -5.80 7.55
CA ASP A 116 9.27 -5.27 6.27
C ASP A 116 10.17 -6.29 5.57
N GLN A 117 9.76 -6.77 4.40
CA GLN A 117 10.50 -7.77 3.63
C GLN A 117 11.86 -7.26 3.14
N PHE A 118 12.05 -5.96 3.02
CA PHE A 118 13.29 -5.36 2.54
C PHE A 118 14.29 -5.11 3.65
N THR A 119 13.82 -4.68 4.82
CA THR A 119 14.67 -4.36 5.96
C THR A 119 14.69 -5.43 7.04
N GLY A 120 13.74 -6.35 7.04
CA GLY A 120 13.54 -7.35 8.08
C GLY A 120 13.11 -6.78 9.43
N ARG A 121 12.73 -5.50 9.47
CA ARG A 121 12.33 -4.80 10.70
C ARG A 121 10.84 -4.92 10.96
N VAL A 122 10.47 -4.97 12.24
CA VAL A 122 9.09 -4.81 12.66
C VAL A 122 8.65 -3.36 12.41
N MET A 123 7.55 -3.21 11.70
CA MET A 123 6.97 -1.91 11.38
C MET A 123 5.87 -1.59 12.40
N GLN A 124 6.26 -0.99 13.52
CA GLN A 124 5.30 -0.60 14.56
C GLN A 124 4.35 0.49 14.06
N GLY A 125 3.09 0.37 14.42
CA GLY A 125 2.04 1.31 14.04
C GLY A 125 1.52 1.14 12.60
N ARG A 126 2.14 0.29 11.79
CA ARG A 126 1.63 -0.07 10.46
C ARG A 126 0.76 -1.31 10.53
N ARG A 127 -0.26 -1.34 9.68
CA ARG A 127 -1.18 -2.46 9.54
C ARG A 127 -1.38 -2.76 8.07
N PHE A 128 -1.58 -4.02 7.73
CA PHE A 128 -2.02 -4.38 6.39
C PHE A 128 -3.40 -3.77 6.12
N SER A 129 -3.60 -3.31 4.90
CA SER A 129 -4.85 -2.68 4.46
C SER A 129 -5.93 -3.71 4.12
N ASP A 130 -7.13 -3.20 3.87
CA ASP A 130 -8.26 -3.93 3.28
C ASP A 130 -8.79 -5.09 4.14
N GLY A 131 -8.58 -5.04 5.46
CA GLY A 131 -9.00 -6.08 6.38
C GLY A 131 -8.03 -7.25 6.49
N LEU A 132 -6.92 -7.26 5.77
CA LEU A 132 -5.94 -8.35 5.84
C LEU A 132 -5.31 -8.45 7.24
N HIS A 133 -5.03 -7.33 7.88
CA HIS A 133 -4.45 -7.33 9.23
C HIS A 133 -5.41 -7.93 10.25
N GLN A 134 -6.69 -7.57 10.19
CA GLN A 134 -7.74 -8.16 11.02
C GLN A 134 -7.90 -9.66 10.75
N ALA A 135 -7.80 -10.08 9.50
CA ALA A 135 -7.83 -11.50 9.14
C ALA A 135 -6.64 -12.27 9.72
N ILE A 136 -5.46 -11.67 9.77
CA ILE A 136 -4.27 -12.23 10.43
C ILE A 136 -4.46 -12.29 11.95
N GLU A 137 -5.03 -11.26 12.54
CA GLU A 137 -5.37 -11.25 13.97
C GLU A 137 -6.36 -12.37 14.32
N ALA A 138 -7.36 -12.61 13.47
CA ALA A 138 -8.28 -13.74 13.61
C ALA A 138 -7.58 -15.08 13.46
N LYS A 139 -6.68 -15.23 12.48
CA LYS A 139 -5.88 -16.43 12.26
C LYS A 139 -5.03 -16.79 13.48
N GLU A 140 -4.36 -15.82 14.07
CA GLU A 140 -3.45 -16.00 15.20
C GLU A 140 -4.17 -15.95 16.55
N ASN A 141 -5.48 -15.80 16.56
CA ASN A 141 -6.33 -15.74 17.74
C ASN A 141 -5.89 -14.67 18.77
N VAL A 142 -5.45 -13.53 18.25
CA VAL A 142 -5.18 -12.33 19.04
C VAL A 142 -6.38 -11.39 19.00
N GLU A 143 -6.37 -10.32 19.79
CA GLU A 143 -7.42 -9.31 19.77
C GLU A 143 -7.52 -8.66 18.38
N ILE A 144 -8.71 -8.68 17.79
CA ILE A 144 -8.98 -8.02 16.51
C ILE A 144 -9.27 -6.55 16.78
N GLN A 145 -8.43 -5.66 16.27
CA GLN A 145 -8.68 -4.24 16.36
C GLN A 145 -9.79 -3.83 15.39
N GLU A 146 -10.57 -2.82 15.76
CA GLU A 146 -11.69 -2.33 14.96
C GLU A 146 -11.25 -1.96 13.53
N GLU A 147 -12.16 -2.16 12.58
CA GLU A 147 -11.94 -1.70 11.20
C GLU A 147 -11.72 -0.19 11.18
N THR A 148 -10.76 0.20 10.38
CA THR A 148 -10.46 1.61 10.18
C THR A 148 -11.05 2.09 8.86
N LYS A 149 -11.68 3.28 8.90
CA LYS A 149 -12.14 3.98 7.71
C LYS A 149 -11.00 4.80 7.12
N THR A 150 -10.74 4.66 5.83
CA THR A 150 -9.74 5.48 5.13
C THR A 150 -10.22 6.92 5.03
N MET A 151 -9.47 7.85 5.64
CA MET A 151 -9.79 9.27 5.63
C MET A 151 -9.00 10.04 4.56
N ALA A 152 -7.78 9.61 4.27
CA ALA A 152 -6.95 10.16 3.22
C ALA A 152 -5.95 9.12 2.75
N ASN A 153 -5.60 9.15 1.48
CA ASN A 153 -4.56 8.30 0.91
C ASN A 153 -3.82 9.03 -0.21
N ILE A 154 -2.59 8.64 -0.41
CA ILE A 154 -1.76 9.06 -1.55
C ILE A 154 -0.66 8.02 -1.76
N THR A 155 -0.32 7.70 -3.01
CA THR A 155 0.85 6.88 -3.28
C THR A 155 2.14 7.65 -3.04
N TYR A 156 3.23 6.94 -2.72
CA TYR A 156 4.57 7.54 -2.64
C TYR A 156 4.93 8.24 -3.96
N GLN A 157 4.64 7.60 -5.09
CA GLN A 157 4.90 8.16 -6.41
C GLN A 157 4.25 9.53 -6.58
N ASN A 158 2.97 9.66 -6.31
CA ASN A 158 2.26 10.92 -6.46
C ASN A 158 2.67 11.96 -5.41
N LEU A 159 2.97 11.56 -4.20
CA LEU A 159 3.48 12.46 -3.18
C LEU A 159 4.80 13.11 -3.61
N PHE A 160 5.78 12.32 -4.03
CA PHE A 160 7.09 12.84 -4.41
C PHE A 160 7.07 13.58 -5.76
N ARG A 161 6.19 13.22 -6.68
CA ARG A 161 5.97 13.94 -7.94
C ARG A 161 5.42 15.37 -7.75
N MET A 162 4.91 15.71 -6.57
CA MET A 162 4.49 17.07 -6.23
C MET A 162 5.65 18.06 -6.08
N TYR A 163 6.88 17.57 -5.91
CA TYR A 163 8.05 18.42 -5.82
C TYR A 163 8.52 18.85 -7.21
N HIS A 164 8.80 20.15 -7.41
CA HIS A 164 9.27 20.67 -8.70
C HIS A 164 10.66 20.17 -9.07
N LYS A 165 11.54 20.00 -8.07
CA LYS A 165 12.87 19.42 -8.25
C LYS A 165 13.00 18.24 -7.29
N LEU A 166 13.10 17.06 -7.88
CA LEU A 166 13.30 15.81 -7.16
C LEU A 166 14.64 15.22 -7.56
N SER A 167 15.48 14.93 -6.61
CA SER A 167 16.76 14.25 -6.81
C SER A 167 17.03 13.29 -5.65
N GLY A 168 17.96 12.40 -5.84
CA GLY A 168 18.31 11.43 -4.82
C GLY A 168 19.65 10.80 -5.04
N MET A 169 20.09 10.00 -4.10
CA MET A 169 21.34 9.28 -4.14
C MET A 169 21.21 7.91 -3.49
N THR A 170 21.93 6.96 -4.03
CA THR A 170 22.10 5.61 -3.49
C THR A 170 23.26 4.91 -4.16
N GLY A 171 23.76 3.86 -3.54
CA GLY A 171 24.78 2.98 -4.17
C GLY A 171 24.21 1.98 -5.18
N THR A 172 22.89 1.88 -5.35
CA THR A 172 22.23 0.75 -6.03
C THR A 172 21.06 1.14 -6.95
N ALA A 173 21.08 2.32 -7.58
CA ALA A 173 19.97 2.77 -8.42
C ALA A 173 20.00 2.25 -9.86
N LYS A 174 21.16 1.83 -10.37
CA LYS A 174 21.37 1.59 -11.81
C LYS A 174 20.44 0.53 -12.41
N THR A 175 20.13 -0.51 -11.66
CA THR A 175 19.25 -1.59 -12.12
C THR A 175 17.80 -1.12 -12.34
N GLU A 176 17.38 -0.04 -11.68
CA GLU A 176 16.03 0.52 -11.72
C GLU A 176 15.96 1.86 -12.49
N GLN A 177 16.96 2.16 -13.32
CA GLN A 177 17.03 3.46 -14.01
C GLN A 177 15.82 3.76 -14.90
N GLU A 178 15.21 2.74 -15.48
CA GLU A 178 14.02 2.90 -16.32
C GLU A 178 12.81 3.34 -15.51
N GLU A 179 12.61 2.73 -14.33
CA GLU A 179 11.52 3.11 -13.43
C GLU A 179 11.72 4.54 -12.90
N PHE A 180 12.94 4.92 -12.51
CA PHE A 180 13.22 6.31 -12.12
C PHE A 180 12.91 7.30 -13.23
N ARG A 181 13.23 6.95 -14.47
CA ARG A 181 12.94 7.81 -15.62
C ARG A 181 11.45 7.89 -15.94
N GLU A 182 10.77 6.74 -16.03
CA GLU A 182 9.35 6.69 -16.44
C GLU A 182 8.40 7.24 -15.40
N ILE A 183 8.63 6.92 -14.13
CA ILE A 183 7.71 7.30 -13.04
C ILE A 183 8.04 8.68 -12.48
N TYR A 184 9.32 8.99 -12.27
CA TYR A 184 9.76 10.19 -11.56
C TYR A 184 10.46 11.23 -12.45
N ASN A 185 10.64 10.93 -13.74
CA ASN A 185 11.40 11.78 -14.68
C ASN A 185 12.83 12.10 -14.15
N MET A 186 13.47 11.09 -13.59
CA MET A 186 14.84 11.19 -13.03
C MET A 186 15.79 10.31 -13.84
N GLU A 187 16.94 10.85 -14.20
CA GLU A 187 18.02 10.07 -14.78
C GLU A 187 18.98 9.55 -13.73
N VAL A 188 19.46 8.33 -13.93
CA VAL A 188 20.44 7.69 -13.06
C VAL A 188 21.83 7.86 -13.64
N ILE A 189 22.67 8.60 -12.93
CA ILE A 189 24.07 8.85 -13.30
C ILE A 189 24.97 8.12 -12.31
N SER A 190 25.85 7.27 -12.82
CA SER A 190 26.83 6.57 -11.99
C SER A 190 28.09 7.41 -11.83
N ILE A 191 28.39 7.73 -10.58
CA ILE A 191 29.62 8.45 -10.20
C ILE A 191 30.67 7.42 -9.80
N PRO A 192 31.89 7.48 -10.35
CA PRO A 192 32.96 6.57 -9.98
C PRO A 192 33.27 6.62 -8.48
N THR A 193 33.64 5.49 -7.92
CA THR A 193 34.04 5.39 -6.52
C THR A 193 35.34 6.15 -6.26
N ASN A 194 35.50 6.69 -5.04
CA ASN A 194 36.71 7.41 -4.61
C ASN A 194 37.97 6.52 -4.70
N ARG A 195 37.83 5.25 -4.34
CA ARG A 195 38.88 4.24 -4.48
C ARG A 195 38.36 3.03 -5.22
N PRO A 196 39.17 2.34 -6.04
CA PRO A 196 38.75 1.14 -6.74
C PRO A 196 38.20 0.09 -5.78
N MET A 197 37.10 -0.54 -6.14
CA MET A 197 36.55 -1.67 -5.41
C MET A 197 37.37 -2.92 -5.72
N ILE A 198 37.95 -3.54 -4.70
CA ILE A 198 38.80 -4.74 -4.80
C ILE A 198 38.14 -5.97 -4.16
N ARG A 199 36.89 -5.87 -3.73
CA ARG A 199 36.15 -7.01 -3.18
C ARG A 199 36.05 -8.14 -4.19
N ASP A 200 36.28 -9.37 -3.71
CA ASP A 200 36.12 -10.59 -4.50
C ASP A 200 34.65 -11.07 -4.48
N ASP A 201 33.95 -10.77 -5.53
CA ASP A 201 32.54 -11.22 -5.69
C ASP A 201 32.53 -12.59 -6.37
N ARG A 202 32.38 -13.65 -5.57
CA ARG A 202 32.45 -15.04 -6.03
C ARG A 202 31.15 -15.48 -6.68
N PRO A 203 31.19 -16.44 -7.63
CA PRO A 203 30.00 -17.03 -8.23
C PRO A 203 29.09 -17.70 -7.20
N ASP A 204 27.80 -17.72 -7.50
CA ASP A 204 26.82 -18.41 -6.67
C ASP A 204 27.08 -19.91 -6.61
N LEU A 205 26.79 -20.51 -5.47
CA LEU A 205 26.82 -21.96 -5.25
C LEU A 205 25.39 -22.47 -5.16
N LEU A 206 25.02 -23.43 -6.00
CA LEU A 206 23.66 -24.00 -6.04
C LEU A 206 23.67 -25.42 -5.48
N TYR A 207 22.80 -25.65 -4.50
CA TYR A 207 22.60 -26.94 -3.83
C TYR A 207 21.23 -27.51 -4.14
N PRO A 208 21.05 -28.85 -4.13
CA PRO A 208 19.77 -29.48 -4.40
C PRO A 208 18.70 -29.20 -3.35
N THR A 209 19.08 -29.18 -2.07
CA THR A 209 18.18 -29.06 -0.92
C THR A 209 18.58 -27.91 -0.01
N LEU A 210 17.62 -27.43 0.79
CA LEU A 210 17.89 -26.44 1.85
C LEU A 210 18.88 -26.99 2.88
N GLU A 211 18.76 -28.26 3.24
CA GLU A 211 19.65 -28.90 4.22
C GLU A 211 21.10 -28.88 3.74
N SER A 212 21.36 -29.31 2.50
CA SER A 212 22.71 -29.31 1.93
C SER A 212 23.28 -27.88 1.81
N LYS A 213 22.45 -26.91 1.46
CA LYS A 213 22.84 -25.49 1.43
C LYS A 213 23.26 -25.00 2.82
N PHE A 214 22.45 -25.19 3.84
CA PHE A 214 22.78 -24.74 5.19
C PHE A 214 23.98 -25.45 5.79
N ASN A 215 24.17 -26.72 5.52
CA ASN A 215 25.37 -27.44 5.90
C ASN A 215 26.63 -26.80 5.28
N ALA A 216 26.56 -26.43 4.01
CA ALA A 216 27.65 -25.75 3.32
C ALA A 216 27.92 -24.35 3.90
N VAL A 217 26.88 -23.60 4.21
CA VAL A 217 27.00 -22.27 4.86
C VAL A 217 27.67 -22.40 6.22
N VAL A 218 27.26 -23.34 7.04
CA VAL A 218 27.85 -23.60 8.36
C VAL A 218 29.32 -23.99 8.25
N ASN A 219 29.69 -24.83 7.28
CA ASN A 219 31.07 -25.21 7.04
C ASN A 219 31.94 -24.02 6.63
N GLU A 220 31.42 -23.15 5.77
CA GLU A 220 32.14 -21.92 5.39
C GLU A 220 32.32 -20.98 6.59
N ILE A 221 31.31 -20.82 7.41
CA ILE A 221 31.37 -20.03 8.64
C ILE A 221 32.45 -20.58 9.59
N LYS A 222 32.49 -21.89 9.77
CA LYS A 222 33.56 -22.55 10.58
C LYS A 222 34.96 -22.24 10.08
N GLN A 223 35.17 -22.36 8.77
CA GLN A 223 36.50 -22.13 8.17
C GLN A 223 36.94 -20.66 8.31
N LEU A 224 36.06 -19.72 8.03
CA LEU A 224 36.33 -18.30 8.15
C LEU A 224 36.49 -17.88 9.62
N HIS A 225 35.69 -18.41 10.51
CA HIS A 225 35.82 -18.15 11.95
C HIS A 225 37.16 -18.68 12.52
N ALA A 226 37.59 -19.83 12.09
CA ALA A 226 38.89 -20.38 12.49
C ALA A 226 40.09 -19.49 12.08
N LYS A 227 39.94 -18.77 10.97
CA LYS A 227 40.93 -17.77 10.51
C LYS A 227 40.78 -16.41 11.24
N GLY A 228 39.68 -16.21 11.97
CA GLY A 228 39.35 -14.95 12.61
C GLY A 228 38.76 -13.89 11.68
N GLN A 229 38.42 -14.23 10.45
CA GLN A 229 37.79 -13.30 9.51
C GLN A 229 36.35 -13.01 9.93
N PRO A 230 35.97 -11.72 10.10
CA PRO A 230 34.61 -11.39 10.41
C PRO A 230 33.70 -11.66 9.22
N MET A 231 32.43 -12.01 9.50
CA MET A 231 31.47 -12.29 8.46
C MET A 231 30.08 -11.75 8.79
N LEU A 232 29.41 -11.30 7.75
CA LEU A 232 28.00 -10.90 7.77
C LEU A 232 27.21 -11.90 6.94
N ILE A 233 26.29 -12.61 7.59
CA ILE A 233 25.44 -13.60 6.93
C ILE A 233 24.06 -12.95 6.69
N GLY A 234 23.72 -12.74 5.42
CA GLY A 234 22.43 -12.20 5.01
C GLY A 234 21.38 -13.29 4.87
N THR A 235 20.24 -13.10 5.52
CA THR A 235 19.06 -13.96 5.39
C THR A 235 17.86 -13.13 4.92
N VAL A 236 16.90 -13.75 4.26
CA VAL A 236 15.70 -13.06 3.74
C VAL A 236 14.56 -13.08 4.76
N ALA A 237 14.48 -14.10 5.60
CA ALA A 237 13.40 -14.27 6.56
C ALA A 237 13.92 -14.43 8.01
N VAL A 238 13.10 -14.02 8.97
CA VAL A 238 13.37 -14.22 10.40
C VAL A 238 13.55 -15.69 10.73
N GLU A 239 12.69 -16.56 10.20
CA GLU A 239 12.76 -18.01 10.36
C GLU A 239 14.11 -18.58 9.91
N THR A 240 14.62 -18.15 8.75
CA THR A 240 15.91 -18.56 8.22
C THR A 240 17.05 -18.13 9.15
N SER A 241 16.99 -16.91 9.68
CA SER A 241 18.01 -16.41 10.61
C SER A 241 18.01 -17.20 11.92
N GLU A 242 16.85 -17.57 12.45
CA GLU A 242 16.73 -18.38 13.65
C GLU A 242 17.22 -19.82 13.44
N HIS A 243 16.86 -20.40 12.30
CA HIS A 243 17.33 -21.73 11.92
C HIS A 243 18.86 -21.80 11.82
N LEU A 244 19.46 -20.83 11.13
CA LEU A 244 20.92 -20.74 11.02
C LEU A 244 21.58 -20.50 12.37
N SER A 245 20.99 -19.64 13.21
CA SER A 245 21.46 -19.41 14.58
C SER A 245 21.47 -20.69 15.40
N HIS A 246 20.42 -21.50 15.30
CA HIS A 246 20.36 -22.81 15.97
C HIS A 246 21.46 -23.76 15.50
N LEU A 247 21.72 -23.83 14.18
CA LEU A 247 22.80 -24.63 13.63
C LEU A 247 24.18 -24.19 14.12
N LEU A 248 24.39 -22.88 14.24
CA LEU A 248 25.64 -22.32 14.78
C LEU A 248 25.81 -22.57 16.29
N ASP A 249 24.70 -22.57 17.06
CA ASP A 249 24.72 -22.96 18.47
C ASP A 249 25.11 -24.42 18.65
N GLU A 250 24.59 -25.32 17.83
CA GLU A 250 24.98 -26.74 17.84
C GLU A 250 26.48 -26.94 17.59
N GLU A 251 27.05 -26.11 16.71
CA GLU A 251 28.49 -26.11 16.38
C GLU A 251 29.33 -25.26 17.35
N LYS A 252 28.73 -24.68 18.37
CA LYS A 252 29.38 -23.83 19.37
C LYS A 252 30.16 -22.64 18.80
N ILE A 253 29.61 -22.04 17.72
CA ILE A 253 30.17 -20.84 17.10
C ILE A 253 29.48 -19.61 17.71
N PRO A 254 30.22 -18.73 18.41
CA PRO A 254 29.66 -17.48 18.92
C PRO A 254 29.16 -16.59 17.77
N HIS A 255 27.95 -16.09 17.87
CA HIS A 255 27.34 -15.22 16.85
C HIS A 255 26.31 -14.30 17.47
N VAL A 256 25.90 -13.28 16.71
CA VAL A 256 24.83 -12.35 17.05
C VAL A 256 23.80 -12.38 15.94
N VAL A 257 22.51 -12.41 16.30
CA VAL A 257 21.39 -12.37 15.35
C VAL A 257 20.73 -11.00 15.40
N LEU A 258 20.57 -10.41 14.24
CA LEU A 258 19.88 -9.14 14.04
C LEU A 258 18.71 -9.36 13.08
N ASN A 259 17.49 -9.44 13.63
CA ASN A 259 16.26 -9.60 12.89
C ASN A 259 15.12 -8.77 13.50
N ALA A 260 13.92 -8.88 12.94
CA ALA A 260 12.74 -8.15 13.39
C ALA A 260 12.39 -8.31 14.89
N LYS A 261 12.79 -9.43 15.52
CA LYS A 261 12.58 -9.68 16.94
C LYS A 261 13.62 -9.01 17.86
N ASN A 262 14.80 -8.68 17.33
CA ASN A 262 15.99 -8.24 18.10
C ASN A 262 16.59 -6.92 17.60
N HIS A 263 15.77 -5.96 17.19
CA HIS A 263 16.28 -4.72 16.57
C HIS A 263 16.73 -3.63 17.56
N ALA A 264 16.44 -3.78 18.86
CA ALA A 264 16.70 -2.72 19.84
C ALA A 264 18.17 -2.32 20.00
N LYS A 265 19.14 -3.19 19.65
CA LYS A 265 20.58 -2.95 19.73
C LYS A 265 21.28 -2.95 18.36
N GLU A 266 20.52 -2.67 17.32
CA GLU A 266 20.95 -2.80 15.92
C GLU A 266 22.27 -2.05 15.64
N ALA A 267 22.35 -0.78 16.02
CA ALA A 267 23.51 0.05 15.74
C ALA A 267 24.78 -0.48 16.42
N GLU A 268 24.68 -0.95 17.66
CA GLU A 268 25.80 -1.52 18.40
C GLU A 268 26.29 -2.83 17.77
N ILE A 269 25.36 -3.71 17.38
CA ILE A 269 25.67 -4.98 16.71
C ILE A 269 26.40 -4.73 15.40
N ILE A 270 25.92 -3.82 14.58
CA ILE A 270 26.52 -3.48 13.27
C ILE A 270 27.89 -2.83 13.44
N MET A 271 28.08 -1.95 14.41
CA MET A 271 29.39 -1.36 14.67
C MET A 271 30.46 -2.42 15.02
N ASN A 272 30.07 -3.50 15.68
CA ASN A 272 30.97 -4.57 16.09
C ASN A 272 31.09 -5.70 15.05
N ALA A 273 30.33 -5.66 13.97
CA ALA A 273 30.32 -6.73 12.96
C ALA A 273 31.62 -6.85 12.16
N GLY A 274 32.45 -5.82 12.10
CA GLY A 274 33.74 -5.81 11.43
C GLY A 274 34.92 -6.20 12.30
N GLN A 275 34.71 -6.58 13.55
CA GLN A 275 35.76 -6.97 14.47
C GLN A 275 36.22 -8.40 14.19
N LYS A 276 37.49 -8.71 14.50
CA LYS A 276 38.07 -10.03 14.30
C LYS A 276 37.24 -11.12 14.96
N GLY A 277 36.89 -12.15 14.20
CA GLY A 277 36.09 -13.28 14.67
C GLY A 277 34.60 -13.02 14.85
N ALA A 278 34.09 -11.84 14.51
CA ALA A 278 32.68 -11.53 14.61
C ALA A 278 31.84 -12.32 13.57
N VAL A 279 30.77 -12.95 14.02
CA VAL A 279 29.77 -13.63 13.18
C VAL A 279 28.43 -12.97 13.42
N THR A 280 27.90 -12.28 12.41
CA THR A 280 26.64 -11.56 12.50
C THR A 280 25.66 -12.10 11.47
N ILE A 281 24.49 -12.55 11.92
CA ILE A 281 23.38 -12.95 11.07
C ILE A 281 22.40 -11.78 11.02
N ALA A 282 22.11 -11.28 9.83
CA ALA A 282 21.18 -10.15 9.66
C ALA A 282 20.12 -10.49 8.61
N THR A 283 18.85 -10.25 8.95
CA THR A 283 17.76 -10.32 7.97
C THR A 283 17.72 -9.02 7.20
N ASN A 284 17.49 -9.12 5.90
CA ASN A 284 17.29 -8.01 4.93
C ASN A 284 17.94 -6.72 5.42
N MET A 285 18.80 -6.12 4.87
CA MET A 285 19.35 -4.78 5.08
C MET A 285 19.27 -4.17 6.51
N ALA A 286 19.13 -4.98 7.55
CA ALA A 286 19.21 -4.50 8.92
C ALA A 286 20.53 -3.72 9.10
N GLY A 287 20.48 -2.56 9.75
CA GLY A 287 21.62 -1.65 9.86
C GLY A 287 21.98 -0.89 8.59
N ARG A 288 21.07 -0.79 7.62
CA ARG A 288 21.25 0.04 6.42
C ARG A 288 21.63 1.47 6.82
N GLY A 289 22.58 2.06 6.09
CA GLY A 289 23.12 3.39 6.40
C GLY A 289 24.20 3.43 7.48
N THR A 290 24.38 2.34 8.24
CA THR A 290 25.46 2.24 9.24
C THR A 290 26.70 1.59 8.63
N ASP A 291 27.84 2.23 8.75
CA ASP A 291 29.10 1.72 8.22
C ASP A 291 29.69 0.62 9.12
N ILE A 292 30.11 -0.48 8.50
CA ILE A 292 30.83 -1.57 9.20
C ILE A 292 32.32 -1.30 9.06
N LYS A 293 32.92 -0.79 10.13
CA LYS A 293 34.36 -0.52 10.16
C LYS A 293 35.14 -1.80 10.49
N LEU A 294 36.19 -2.04 9.72
CA LEU A 294 37.07 -3.17 9.97
C LEU A 294 37.94 -2.91 11.20
N GLY A 295 38.01 -3.89 12.08
CA GLY A 295 38.88 -3.86 13.25
C GLY A 295 40.36 -4.06 12.90
N PRO A 296 41.26 -3.91 13.90
CA PRO A 296 42.69 -4.13 13.70
C PRO A 296 42.98 -5.53 13.19
N GLY A 297 43.82 -5.63 12.15
CA GLY A 297 44.27 -6.91 11.58
C GLY A 297 43.27 -7.61 10.67
N VAL A 298 42.08 -7.03 10.45
CA VAL A 298 41.01 -7.65 9.63
C VAL A 298 41.32 -7.53 8.13
N LYS A 299 41.95 -6.44 7.69
CA LYS A 299 42.32 -6.26 6.27
C LYS A 299 43.25 -7.35 5.79
N GLU A 300 44.20 -7.75 6.61
CA GLU A 300 45.19 -8.82 6.33
C GLU A 300 44.50 -10.21 6.27
N LEU A 301 43.35 -10.37 6.90
CA LEU A 301 42.54 -11.59 6.84
C LEU A 301 41.64 -11.65 5.62
N GLY A 302 41.58 -10.59 4.80
CA GLY A 302 40.74 -10.50 3.62
C GLY A 302 39.50 -9.61 3.80
N GLY A 303 39.43 -8.84 4.89
CA GLY A 303 38.32 -7.92 5.17
C GLY A 303 37.04 -8.64 5.63
N LEU A 304 35.90 -7.99 5.46
CA LEU A 304 34.58 -8.54 5.81
C LEU A 304 34.13 -9.54 4.74
N ALA A 305 33.77 -10.75 5.16
CA ALA A 305 33.12 -11.72 4.29
C ALA A 305 31.58 -11.55 4.37
N VAL A 306 30.94 -11.40 3.23
CA VAL A 306 29.49 -11.37 3.10
C VAL A 306 28.99 -12.68 2.52
N ILE A 307 28.15 -13.37 3.26
CA ILE A 307 27.55 -14.64 2.86
C ILE A 307 26.04 -14.42 2.72
N GLY A 308 25.50 -14.54 1.49
CA GLY A 308 24.06 -14.56 1.25
C GLY A 308 23.54 -15.99 1.33
N THR A 309 22.49 -16.21 2.08
CA THR A 309 21.87 -17.55 2.20
C THR A 309 20.78 -17.81 1.17
N GLU A 310 20.38 -16.79 0.44
CA GLU A 310 19.55 -16.85 -0.77
C GLU A 310 19.60 -15.51 -1.51
N ARG A 311 19.18 -15.49 -2.77
CA ARG A 311 19.01 -14.26 -3.52
C ARG A 311 17.70 -13.59 -3.11
N HIS A 312 17.71 -12.27 -3.05
CA HIS A 312 16.53 -11.44 -2.82
C HIS A 312 15.68 -11.35 -4.09
N GLU A 313 14.48 -10.82 -3.96
CA GLU A 313 13.58 -10.56 -5.08
C GLU A 313 14.15 -9.54 -6.09
N SER A 314 15.09 -8.72 -5.67
CA SER A 314 15.73 -7.70 -6.50
C SER A 314 17.26 -7.82 -6.46
N ARG A 315 17.88 -7.73 -7.63
CA ARG A 315 19.36 -7.66 -7.76
C ARG A 315 19.94 -6.47 -7.01
N ARG A 316 19.20 -5.41 -6.93
CA ARG A 316 19.55 -4.19 -6.21
C ARG A 316 19.77 -4.46 -4.72
N ILE A 317 18.91 -5.26 -4.09
CA ILE A 317 19.03 -5.63 -2.68
C ILE A 317 20.25 -6.56 -2.45
N ASP A 318 20.51 -7.49 -3.36
CA ASP A 318 21.72 -8.30 -3.33
C ASP A 318 22.98 -7.42 -3.40
N ASN A 319 22.98 -6.40 -4.25
CA ASN A 319 24.08 -5.45 -4.35
C ASN A 319 24.25 -4.60 -3.09
N GLN A 320 23.15 -4.26 -2.41
CA GLN A 320 23.21 -3.59 -1.11
C GLN A 320 23.87 -4.48 -0.05
N LEU A 321 23.56 -5.77 -0.04
CA LEU A 321 24.20 -6.72 0.87
C LEU A 321 25.70 -6.85 0.56
N ARG A 322 26.09 -7.05 -0.70
CA ARG A 322 27.51 -7.06 -1.11
C ARG A 322 28.22 -5.78 -0.72
N GLY A 323 27.57 -4.64 -0.90
CA GLY A 323 28.11 -3.31 -0.60
C GLY A 323 28.39 -3.03 0.87
N ARG A 324 28.06 -3.94 1.78
CA ARG A 324 28.49 -3.87 3.18
C ARG A 324 29.98 -4.13 3.35
N SER A 325 30.60 -4.79 2.39
CA SER A 325 32.02 -5.14 2.35
C SER A 325 32.72 -4.43 1.19
N GLY A 326 34.04 -4.29 1.29
CA GLY A 326 34.85 -3.71 0.22
C GLY A 326 34.68 -2.20 0.06
N ARG A 327 34.37 -1.48 1.10
CA ARG A 327 34.20 -0.02 1.09
C ARG A 327 35.55 0.69 1.12
N GLN A 328 35.63 1.84 0.43
CA GLN A 328 36.82 2.70 0.41
C GLN A 328 38.14 1.97 0.03
N GLY A 329 38.03 1.00 -0.89
CA GLY A 329 39.18 0.22 -1.34
C GLY A 329 39.64 -0.86 -0.36
N ASP A 330 38.87 -1.17 0.68
CA ASP A 330 39.14 -2.27 1.59
C ASP A 330 38.97 -3.62 0.90
N PRO A 331 39.74 -4.63 1.26
CA PRO A 331 39.50 -6.00 0.82
C PRO A 331 38.19 -6.52 1.39
N GLY A 332 37.58 -7.48 0.73
CA GLY A 332 36.38 -8.12 1.13
C GLY A 332 36.01 -9.27 0.21
N MET A 333 34.99 -10.00 0.58
CA MET A 333 34.48 -11.12 -0.20
C MET A 333 32.98 -11.18 -0.11
N SER A 334 32.31 -11.59 -1.19
CA SER A 334 30.89 -11.93 -1.18
C SER A 334 30.63 -13.23 -1.91
N GLN A 335 29.69 -14.02 -1.42
CA GLN A 335 29.22 -15.22 -2.09
C GLN A 335 27.79 -15.54 -1.65
N PHE A 336 26.96 -15.99 -2.60
CA PHE A 336 25.59 -16.44 -2.35
C PHE A 336 25.52 -17.97 -2.41
N TYR A 337 24.84 -18.54 -1.43
CA TYR A 337 24.53 -19.95 -1.31
C TYR A 337 23.04 -20.15 -1.63
N LEU A 338 22.72 -20.90 -2.67
CA LEU A 338 21.38 -21.07 -3.20
C LEU A 338 20.94 -22.54 -3.12
N SER A 339 19.65 -22.75 -3.06
CA SER A 339 19.03 -24.07 -3.17
C SER A 339 17.92 -24.06 -4.21
N LEU A 340 17.68 -25.19 -4.86
CA LEU A 340 16.47 -25.39 -5.68
C LEU A 340 15.19 -25.28 -4.89
N GLU A 341 15.25 -25.46 -3.57
CA GLU A 341 14.14 -25.32 -2.64
C GLU A 341 13.96 -23.88 -2.12
N ASP A 342 14.82 -22.92 -2.54
CA ASP A 342 14.63 -21.51 -2.22
C ASP A 342 13.35 -20.96 -2.87
N ASP A 343 12.63 -20.09 -2.18
CA ASP A 343 11.37 -19.49 -2.67
C ASP A 343 11.50 -18.90 -4.07
N LEU A 344 12.59 -18.18 -4.35
CA LEU A 344 12.85 -17.60 -5.67
C LEU A 344 12.94 -18.68 -6.74
N MET A 345 13.59 -19.80 -6.44
CA MET A 345 13.78 -20.91 -7.38
C MET A 345 12.49 -21.71 -7.58
N ILE A 346 11.69 -21.89 -6.53
CA ILE A 346 10.39 -22.57 -6.62
C ILE A 346 9.42 -21.76 -7.48
N ARG A 347 9.35 -20.46 -7.25
CA ARG A 347 8.38 -19.57 -7.91
C ARG A 347 8.78 -19.20 -9.34
N PHE A 348 10.05 -18.93 -9.58
CA PHE A 348 10.56 -18.34 -10.83
C PHE A 348 11.70 -19.14 -11.47
N GLY A 349 12.15 -20.23 -10.85
CA GLY A 349 13.20 -21.08 -11.36
C GLY A 349 12.80 -21.74 -12.69
N SER A 350 13.73 -21.72 -13.66
CA SER A 350 13.46 -22.33 -14.96
C SER A 350 13.48 -23.85 -14.90
N GLU A 351 12.59 -24.47 -15.67
CA GLU A 351 12.62 -25.92 -15.91
C GLU A 351 13.98 -26.40 -16.44
N ARG A 352 14.73 -25.51 -17.10
CA ARG A 352 16.09 -25.81 -17.60
C ARG A 352 17.08 -26.10 -16.48
N ILE A 353 17.04 -25.35 -15.38
CA ILE A 353 17.90 -25.59 -14.22
C ILE A 353 17.53 -26.92 -13.55
N LYS A 354 16.24 -27.14 -13.35
CA LYS A 354 15.72 -28.40 -12.78
C LYS A 354 16.12 -29.60 -13.64
N ASN A 355 15.94 -29.51 -14.95
CA ASN A 355 16.30 -30.57 -15.90
C ASN A 355 17.82 -30.77 -16.02
N LEU A 356 18.61 -29.71 -15.92
CA LEU A 356 20.07 -29.81 -15.93
C LEU A 356 20.58 -30.62 -14.74
N LEU A 357 20.05 -30.38 -13.55
CA LEU A 357 20.39 -31.08 -12.33
C LEU A 357 19.95 -32.56 -12.37
N GLN A 358 18.76 -32.84 -12.92
CA GLN A 358 18.32 -34.21 -13.15
C GLN A 358 19.20 -34.96 -14.14
N ARG A 359 19.65 -34.28 -15.22
CA ARG A 359 20.55 -34.90 -16.23
C ARG A 359 21.97 -35.16 -15.70
N LEU A 360 22.45 -34.30 -14.80
CA LEU A 360 23.76 -34.49 -14.19
C LEU A 360 23.78 -35.60 -13.15
N LYS A 361 22.64 -36.32 -12.98
CA LYS A 361 22.48 -37.42 -12.01
C LYS A 361 23.09 -37.08 -10.65
N VAL A 362 22.76 -35.87 -10.15
CA VAL A 362 23.15 -35.50 -8.81
C VAL A 362 22.35 -36.35 -7.84
N SER A 363 22.88 -37.52 -7.56
CA SER A 363 22.34 -38.45 -6.57
C SER A 363 22.88 -38.21 -5.18
N ASP A 364 23.71 -37.16 -5.04
CA ASP A 364 24.37 -36.78 -3.80
C ASP A 364 23.83 -35.44 -3.35
N ASP A 365 23.23 -35.40 -2.16
CA ASP A 365 22.69 -34.17 -1.56
C ASP A 365 23.75 -33.09 -1.30
N ASP A 366 25.04 -33.48 -1.29
CA ASP A 366 26.18 -32.58 -1.10
C ASP A 366 26.74 -32.01 -2.42
N ALA A 367 26.14 -32.37 -3.56
CA ALA A 367 26.61 -31.89 -4.85
C ALA A 367 26.35 -30.39 -4.99
N VAL A 368 27.41 -29.65 -5.31
CA VAL A 368 27.38 -28.22 -5.55
C VAL A 368 27.65 -27.91 -7.02
N ILE A 369 26.90 -27.00 -7.58
CA ILE A 369 27.12 -26.47 -8.91
C ILE A 369 27.59 -25.03 -8.80
N GLN A 370 28.80 -24.77 -9.32
CA GLN A 370 29.37 -23.43 -9.44
C GLN A 370 29.55 -23.11 -10.91
N SER A 371 28.76 -22.20 -11.44
CA SER A 371 28.84 -21.82 -12.84
C SER A 371 28.28 -20.42 -13.07
N ARG A 372 28.96 -19.65 -13.92
CA ARG A 372 28.47 -18.35 -14.38
C ARG A 372 27.11 -18.47 -15.11
N MET A 373 26.86 -19.62 -15.71
CA MET A 373 25.57 -19.89 -16.36
C MET A 373 24.44 -19.95 -15.33
N ILE A 374 24.67 -20.56 -14.17
CA ILE A 374 23.72 -20.61 -13.07
C ILE A 374 23.42 -19.21 -12.53
N THR A 375 24.46 -18.42 -12.28
CA THR A 375 24.29 -17.01 -11.87
C THR A 375 23.42 -16.23 -12.85
N LYS A 376 23.65 -16.36 -14.15
CA LYS A 376 22.81 -15.72 -15.18
C LYS A 376 21.35 -16.19 -15.19
N GLN A 377 21.11 -17.48 -14.94
CA GLN A 377 19.75 -18.02 -14.85
C GLN A 377 19.02 -17.51 -13.60
N VAL A 378 19.71 -17.40 -12.48
CA VAL A 378 19.15 -16.82 -11.26
C VAL A 378 18.83 -15.34 -11.47
N GLU A 379 19.73 -14.59 -12.10
CA GLU A 379 19.49 -13.18 -12.46
C GLU A 379 18.28 -13.02 -13.41
N SER A 380 18.09 -13.94 -14.34
CA SER A 380 16.89 -13.96 -15.19
C SER A 380 15.62 -14.17 -14.39
N ALA A 381 15.64 -15.04 -13.39
CA ALA A 381 14.52 -15.22 -12.47
C ALA A 381 14.24 -13.94 -11.67
N GLN A 382 15.30 -13.30 -11.14
CA GLN A 382 15.17 -12.02 -10.44
C GLN A 382 14.60 -10.92 -11.33
N LYS A 383 15.05 -10.79 -12.58
CA LYS A 383 14.49 -9.83 -13.54
C LYS A 383 13.00 -10.02 -13.77
N ARG A 384 12.55 -11.26 -13.78
CA ARG A 384 11.13 -11.57 -13.89
C ARG A 384 10.34 -11.09 -12.67
N VAL A 385 10.88 -11.34 -11.48
CA VAL A 385 10.29 -10.83 -10.22
C VAL A 385 10.30 -9.31 -10.17
N GLU A 386 11.42 -8.69 -10.55
CA GLU A 386 11.54 -7.23 -10.64
C GLU A 386 10.50 -6.64 -11.59
N GLY A 387 10.28 -7.28 -12.75
CA GLY A 387 9.25 -6.90 -13.71
C GLY A 387 7.84 -6.98 -13.13
N ASN A 388 7.50 -8.08 -12.47
CA ASN A 388 6.20 -8.24 -11.80
C ASN A 388 5.99 -7.19 -10.70
N ASN A 389 7.03 -6.89 -9.94
CA ASN A 389 6.98 -5.86 -8.90
C ASN A 389 6.81 -4.46 -9.50
N TYR A 390 7.50 -4.17 -10.59
CA TYR A 390 7.33 -2.93 -11.34
C TYR A 390 5.89 -2.77 -11.84
N ASP A 391 5.34 -3.82 -12.47
CA ASP A 391 3.96 -3.82 -12.95
C ASP A 391 2.97 -3.60 -11.80
N SER A 392 3.22 -4.21 -10.65
CA SER A 392 2.41 -4.02 -9.46
C SER A 392 2.45 -2.57 -8.96
N ARG A 393 3.64 -1.96 -8.87
CA ARG A 393 3.79 -0.55 -8.49
C ARG A 393 3.12 0.38 -9.51
N LYS A 394 3.29 0.10 -10.80
CA LYS A 394 2.65 0.85 -11.89
C LYS A 394 1.13 0.76 -11.82
N ASN A 395 0.60 -0.41 -11.51
CA ASN A 395 -0.84 -0.62 -11.34
C ASN A 395 -1.38 0.20 -10.15
N VAL A 396 -0.71 0.16 -9.01
CA VAL A 396 -1.07 1.01 -7.85
C VAL A 396 -1.09 2.49 -8.22
N LEU A 397 -0.07 2.95 -8.96
CA LEU A 397 -0.01 4.33 -9.43
C LEU A 397 -1.15 4.68 -10.39
N GLN A 398 -1.48 3.80 -11.33
CA GLN A 398 -2.57 4.04 -12.29
C GLN A 398 -3.93 4.21 -11.59
N TYR A 399 -4.20 3.42 -10.56
CA TYR A 399 -5.40 3.60 -9.76
C TYR A 399 -5.37 4.90 -8.95
N ASP A 400 -4.23 5.26 -8.37
CA ASP A 400 -4.12 6.52 -7.63
C ASP A 400 -4.14 7.75 -8.55
N ASP A 401 -3.76 7.63 -9.81
CA ASP A 401 -3.87 8.73 -10.78
C ASP A 401 -5.33 9.16 -11.01
N VAL A 402 -6.28 8.24 -10.91
CA VAL A 402 -7.72 8.56 -10.90
C VAL A 402 -8.05 9.42 -9.68
N MET A 403 -7.60 9.00 -8.50
CA MET A 403 -7.77 9.77 -7.28
C MET A 403 -7.00 11.10 -7.29
N ARG A 404 -5.83 11.14 -7.89
CA ARG A 404 -5.03 12.36 -8.06
C ARG A 404 -5.80 13.44 -8.82
N ALA A 405 -6.40 13.08 -9.94
CA ALA A 405 -7.19 14.02 -10.73
C ALA A 405 -8.36 14.61 -9.92
N GLN A 406 -9.07 13.79 -9.17
CA GLN A 406 -10.16 14.22 -8.29
C GLN A 406 -9.66 15.06 -7.12
N ARG A 407 -8.55 14.65 -6.50
CA ARG A 407 -7.90 15.36 -5.39
C ARG A 407 -7.46 16.76 -5.79
N GLU A 408 -6.86 16.91 -6.97
CA GLU A 408 -6.44 18.21 -7.48
C GLU A 408 -7.60 19.19 -7.62
N VAL A 409 -8.76 18.72 -8.09
CA VAL A 409 -9.97 19.52 -8.20
C VAL A 409 -10.47 19.96 -6.82
N ILE A 410 -10.66 19.00 -5.92
CA ILE A 410 -11.23 19.28 -4.58
C ILE A 410 -10.28 20.14 -3.74
N TYR A 411 -8.99 19.84 -3.73
CA TYR A 411 -8.02 20.61 -2.96
C TYR A 411 -7.79 22.00 -3.54
N GLY A 412 -7.87 22.14 -4.87
CA GLY A 412 -7.82 23.44 -5.52
C GLY A 412 -8.98 24.34 -5.13
N GLU A 413 -10.19 23.82 -5.17
CA GLU A 413 -11.38 24.55 -4.72
C GLU A 413 -11.33 24.86 -3.22
N ARG A 414 -10.97 23.88 -2.41
CA ARG A 414 -10.79 24.06 -0.96
C ARG A 414 -9.77 25.14 -0.63
N GLN A 415 -8.65 25.18 -1.33
CA GLN A 415 -7.61 26.19 -1.14
C GLN A 415 -8.09 27.60 -1.51
N ARG A 416 -8.85 27.73 -2.59
CA ARG A 416 -9.46 29.02 -2.97
C ARG A 416 -10.38 29.54 -1.86
N VAL A 417 -11.19 28.66 -1.26
CA VAL A 417 -12.09 29.02 -0.16
C VAL A 417 -11.29 29.46 1.07
N ILE A 418 -10.26 28.71 1.46
CA ILE A 418 -9.42 29.03 2.62
C ILE A 418 -8.74 30.39 2.45
N MET A 419 -8.21 30.66 1.26
CA MET A 419 -7.43 31.87 0.96
C MET A 419 -8.29 33.07 0.60
N ALA A 420 -9.62 32.91 0.49
CA ALA A 420 -10.50 34.00 0.16
C ALA A 420 -10.45 35.12 1.21
N LYS A 421 -10.32 36.35 0.74
CA LYS A 421 -10.29 37.56 1.56
C LYS A 421 -11.54 38.39 1.45
N THR A 422 -12.38 38.07 0.49
CA THR A 422 -13.64 38.77 0.20
C THR A 422 -14.78 37.73 0.16
N SER A 423 -16.03 38.24 0.17
CA SER A 423 -17.21 37.35 0.16
C SER A 423 -17.14 36.23 -0.90
N LEU A 424 -17.55 35.04 -0.49
CA LEU A 424 -17.68 33.85 -1.33
C LEU A 424 -19.07 33.72 -1.98
N LYS A 425 -19.84 34.81 -2.05
CA LYS A 425 -21.15 34.84 -2.69
C LYS A 425 -21.10 34.34 -4.14
N ASN A 426 -20.03 34.65 -4.85
CA ASN A 426 -19.77 34.18 -6.21
C ASN A 426 -19.49 32.67 -6.32
N VAL A 427 -19.24 32.01 -5.22
CA VAL A 427 -19.13 30.53 -5.13
C VAL A 427 -20.44 29.91 -4.65
N MET A 428 -21.04 30.48 -3.60
CA MET A 428 -22.27 29.95 -2.99
C MET A 428 -23.49 30.07 -3.90
N VAL A 429 -23.71 31.20 -4.54
CA VAL A 429 -24.92 31.43 -5.38
C VAL A 429 -24.93 30.48 -6.58
N PRO A 430 -23.83 30.27 -7.32
CA PRO A 430 -23.80 29.25 -8.37
C PRO A 430 -24.07 27.82 -7.88
N MET A 431 -23.60 27.45 -6.68
CA MET A 431 -23.93 26.15 -6.08
C MET A 431 -25.43 25.99 -5.83
N ILE A 432 -26.06 27.01 -5.27
CA ILE A 432 -27.49 27.05 -5.04
C ILE A 432 -28.23 26.95 -6.36
N GLU A 433 -27.84 27.70 -7.38
CA GLU A 433 -28.43 27.69 -8.71
C GLU A 433 -28.38 26.32 -9.36
N ARG A 434 -27.20 25.67 -9.35
CA ARG A 434 -27.06 24.32 -9.91
C ARG A 434 -27.91 23.29 -9.17
N THR A 435 -28.00 23.39 -7.85
CA THR A 435 -28.85 22.52 -7.04
C THR A 435 -30.33 22.69 -7.37
N VAL A 436 -30.79 23.91 -7.45
CA VAL A 436 -32.17 24.24 -7.83
C VAL A 436 -32.47 23.73 -9.24
N ASN A 437 -31.59 24.03 -10.20
CA ASN A 437 -31.79 23.61 -11.59
C ASN A 437 -31.86 22.09 -11.72
N GLN A 438 -30.99 21.37 -11.02
CA GLN A 438 -30.99 19.91 -11.04
C GLN A 438 -32.29 19.32 -10.49
N VAL A 439 -32.74 19.80 -9.35
CA VAL A 439 -33.98 19.32 -8.74
C VAL A 439 -35.22 19.63 -9.64
N VAL A 440 -35.29 20.83 -10.16
CA VAL A 440 -36.38 21.22 -11.04
C VAL A 440 -36.37 20.42 -12.35
N ASP A 441 -35.21 20.27 -12.99
CA ASP A 441 -35.09 19.52 -14.25
C ASP A 441 -35.49 18.05 -14.12
N VAL A 442 -35.08 17.39 -13.02
CA VAL A 442 -35.43 15.98 -12.78
C VAL A 442 -36.95 15.79 -12.66
N HIS A 443 -37.66 16.74 -12.03
CA HIS A 443 -39.07 16.62 -11.72
C HIS A 443 -40.03 17.31 -12.70
N THR A 444 -39.48 17.98 -13.73
CA THR A 444 -40.24 18.66 -14.78
C THR A 444 -39.95 18.12 -16.19
N GLN A 445 -39.72 16.83 -16.30
CA GLN A 445 -39.39 16.18 -17.59
C GLN A 445 -40.65 16.02 -18.46
N GLY A 446 -40.45 16.30 -19.74
CA GLY A 446 -41.48 16.15 -20.76
C GLY A 446 -42.41 17.36 -20.89
N PRO A 447 -43.16 17.43 -22.02
CA PRO A 447 -44.03 18.58 -22.33
C PRO A 447 -45.34 18.61 -21.55
N ASP A 448 -45.76 17.49 -20.97
CA ASP A 448 -47.01 17.38 -20.23
C ASP A 448 -46.85 17.81 -18.76
N LYS A 449 -47.19 19.04 -18.47
CA LYS A 449 -47.10 19.61 -17.11
C LYS A 449 -47.92 18.85 -16.05
N LYS A 450 -48.92 18.05 -16.44
CA LYS A 450 -49.68 17.23 -15.51
C LYS A 450 -48.89 16.05 -14.94
N LYS A 451 -47.81 15.66 -15.63
CA LYS A 451 -46.90 14.59 -15.20
C LYS A 451 -45.73 15.08 -14.37
N TRP A 452 -45.58 16.39 -14.19
CA TRP A 452 -44.52 16.97 -13.37
C TRP A 452 -44.79 16.73 -11.90
N ASP A 453 -43.72 16.39 -11.17
CA ASP A 453 -43.78 16.17 -9.72
C ASP A 453 -43.44 17.46 -8.96
N LEU A 454 -44.41 18.39 -8.96
CA LEU A 454 -44.29 19.67 -8.27
C LEU A 454 -44.27 19.53 -6.74
N GLU A 455 -44.84 18.45 -6.21
CA GLU A 455 -44.85 18.18 -4.77
C GLU A 455 -43.48 17.90 -4.25
N THR A 456 -42.66 17.12 -4.96
CA THR A 456 -41.26 16.85 -4.61
C THR A 456 -40.41 18.11 -4.68
N ILE A 457 -40.62 18.99 -5.66
CA ILE A 457 -39.94 20.29 -5.72
C ILE A 457 -40.32 21.15 -4.52
N LEU A 458 -41.59 21.16 -4.13
CA LEU A 458 -42.05 21.89 -2.95
C LEU A 458 -41.44 21.35 -1.66
N ASP A 459 -41.38 20.04 -1.50
CA ASP A 459 -40.75 19.38 -0.35
C ASP A 459 -39.26 19.72 -0.27
N PHE A 460 -38.58 19.72 -1.40
CA PHE A 460 -37.18 20.17 -1.49
C PHE A 460 -37.04 21.62 -1.00
N ALA A 461 -37.85 22.52 -1.51
CA ALA A 461 -37.79 23.92 -1.13
C ALA A 461 -38.06 24.14 0.37
N LYS A 462 -39.03 23.46 0.94
CA LYS A 462 -39.32 23.52 2.37
C LYS A 462 -38.21 22.94 3.24
N SER A 463 -37.64 21.85 2.81
CA SER A 463 -36.58 21.14 3.57
C SER A 463 -35.23 21.80 3.48
N ASN A 464 -34.91 22.47 2.38
CA ASN A 464 -33.55 22.91 2.06
C ASN A 464 -33.37 24.43 1.86
N MET A 465 -34.42 25.18 1.68
CA MET A 465 -34.31 26.59 1.27
C MET A 465 -35.06 27.59 2.14
N VAL A 466 -36.36 27.36 2.32
CA VAL A 466 -37.28 28.34 2.90
C VAL A 466 -38.03 27.80 4.11
N ASN A 467 -38.64 28.68 4.89
CA ASN A 467 -39.55 28.26 5.95
C ASN A 467 -40.77 27.56 5.37
N GLU A 468 -41.21 26.49 6.01
CA GLU A 468 -42.32 25.63 5.53
C GLU A 468 -43.57 26.40 5.20
N ASP A 469 -43.93 27.41 5.98
CA ASP A 469 -45.14 28.20 5.81
C ASP A 469 -45.04 29.31 4.74
N SER A 470 -43.88 29.51 4.14
CA SER A 470 -43.61 30.63 3.22
C SER A 470 -43.81 30.29 1.75
N ILE A 471 -44.11 29.02 1.43
CA ILE A 471 -44.20 28.52 0.06
C ILE A 471 -45.30 27.43 -0.04
N GLY A 472 -45.98 27.36 -1.18
CA GLY A 472 -46.99 26.37 -1.46
C GLY A 472 -47.04 26.01 -2.94
N LEU A 473 -47.80 24.96 -3.30
CA LEU A 473 -47.99 24.52 -4.68
C LEU A 473 -48.53 25.61 -5.61
N SER A 474 -49.29 26.56 -5.07
CA SER A 474 -49.78 27.71 -5.82
C SER A 474 -48.69 28.59 -6.42
N ASP A 475 -47.53 28.61 -5.81
CA ASP A 475 -46.36 29.37 -6.30
C ASP A 475 -45.77 28.80 -7.57
N PHE A 476 -46.04 27.51 -7.85
CA PHE A 476 -45.57 26.81 -9.05
C PHE A 476 -46.65 26.66 -10.12
N ALA A 477 -47.89 26.94 -9.78
CA ALA A 477 -49.03 26.71 -10.68
C ALA A 477 -48.92 27.51 -11.99
N GLY A 478 -49.02 26.82 -13.12
CA GLY A 478 -48.99 27.42 -14.45
C GLY A 478 -47.62 27.88 -14.95
N LYS A 479 -46.58 27.75 -14.13
CA LYS A 479 -45.23 28.18 -14.50
C LYS A 479 -44.49 27.13 -15.35
N THR A 480 -43.58 27.61 -16.18
CA THR A 480 -42.63 26.76 -16.88
C THR A 480 -41.49 26.31 -15.94
N SER A 481 -40.71 25.32 -16.33
CA SER A 481 -39.57 24.88 -15.54
C SER A 481 -38.59 26.03 -15.28
N GLU A 482 -38.33 26.87 -16.27
CA GLU A 482 -37.43 28.03 -16.12
C GLU A 482 -37.99 29.08 -15.16
N GLU A 483 -39.32 29.31 -15.17
CA GLU A 483 -39.96 30.22 -14.21
C GLU A 483 -39.93 29.68 -12.78
N ILE A 484 -40.04 28.36 -12.58
CA ILE A 484 -39.92 27.72 -11.27
C ILE A 484 -38.49 27.85 -10.76
N LYS A 485 -37.47 27.59 -11.60
CA LYS A 485 -36.05 27.79 -11.28
C LYS A 485 -35.79 29.24 -10.84
N GLY A 486 -36.24 30.20 -11.63
CA GLY A 486 -36.08 31.63 -11.34
C GLY A 486 -36.75 32.04 -10.03
N TYR A 487 -37.94 31.56 -9.76
CA TYR A 487 -38.66 31.81 -8.52
C TYR A 487 -37.88 31.30 -7.29
N LEU A 488 -37.43 30.05 -7.33
CA LEU A 488 -36.65 29.46 -6.23
C LEU A 488 -35.32 30.13 -6.03
N LEU A 489 -34.60 30.48 -7.11
CA LEU A 489 -33.35 31.20 -7.02
C LEU A 489 -33.51 32.62 -6.43
N ASP A 490 -34.57 33.32 -6.80
CA ASP A 490 -34.88 34.65 -6.23
C ASP A 490 -35.18 34.55 -4.73
N ARG A 491 -35.89 33.52 -4.30
CA ARG A 491 -36.12 33.24 -2.87
C ARG A 491 -34.82 32.97 -2.13
N ALA A 492 -33.92 32.19 -2.73
CA ALA A 492 -32.60 31.92 -2.16
C ALA A 492 -31.75 33.19 -2.03
N LYS A 493 -31.77 34.07 -3.02
CA LYS A 493 -31.07 35.37 -2.99
C LYS A 493 -31.62 36.30 -1.91
N GLU A 494 -32.93 36.32 -1.69
CA GLU A 494 -33.55 37.08 -0.61
C GLU A 494 -33.05 36.60 0.76
N ILE A 495 -33.01 35.30 0.98
CA ILE A 495 -32.49 34.71 2.23
C ILE A 495 -31.00 35.00 2.40
N TYR A 496 -30.23 34.96 1.32
CA TYR A 496 -28.80 35.33 1.34
C TYR A 496 -28.61 36.78 1.78
N ALA A 497 -29.38 37.70 1.21
CA ALA A 497 -29.34 39.12 1.58
C ALA A 497 -29.74 39.35 3.05
N GLN A 498 -30.72 38.59 3.57
CA GLN A 498 -31.07 38.66 4.99
C GLN A 498 -29.94 38.21 5.90
N LYS A 499 -29.23 37.16 5.54
CA LYS A 499 -28.06 36.68 6.30
C LYS A 499 -26.91 37.68 6.27
N GLU A 500 -26.65 38.31 5.14
CA GLU A 500 -25.66 39.40 5.04
C GLU A 500 -25.99 40.56 5.98
N LYS A 501 -27.28 40.92 6.12
CA LYS A 501 -27.70 41.93 7.08
C LYS A 501 -27.59 41.50 8.54
N GLN A 502 -27.89 40.25 8.84
CA GLN A 502 -27.79 39.69 10.20
C GLN A 502 -26.33 39.62 10.69
N LEU A 503 -25.39 39.29 9.83
CA LEU A 503 -23.99 39.20 10.16
C LEU A 503 -23.21 40.52 10.07
N TYR A 504 -23.84 41.62 9.80
CA TYR A 504 -23.38 42.97 9.85
C TYR A 504 -21.91 43.28 9.46
N ASP A 505 -20.97 42.43 9.91
CA ASP A 505 -19.54 42.55 9.60
C ASP A 505 -19.22 41.65 8.40
N PRO A 506 -18.63 42.18 7.31
CA PRO A 506 -18.20 41.38 6.15
C PRO A 506 -17.23 40.23 6.50
N ALA A 507 -16.40 40.39 7.53
CA ALA A 507 -15.48 39.37 7.99
C ALA A 507 -16.23 38.19 8.62
N GLN A 508 -17.31 38.42 9.36
CA GLN A 508 -18.15 37.36 9.92
C GLN A 508 -18.94 36.63 8.84
N MET A 509 -19.42 37.33 7.83
CA MET A 509 -20.10 36.73 6.68
C MET A 509 -19.15 35.82 5.90
N LEU A 510 -17.93 36.26 5.63
CA LEU A 510 -16.90 35.46 4.99
C LEU A 510 -16.57 34.20 5.80
N GLU A 511 -16.42 34.33 7.10
CA GLU A 511 -16.16 33.18 7.98
C GLU A 511 -17.31 32.18 7.96
N PHE A 512 -18.54 32.65 7.98
CA PHE A 512 -19.73 31.79 7.86
C PHE A 512 -19.75 31.04 6.52
N GLU A 513 -19.51 31.75 5.41
CA GLU A 513 -19.41 31.15 4.08
C GLU A 513 -18.31 30.08 4.01
N LYS A 514 -17.12 30.36 4.56
CA LYS A 514 -16.02 29.42 4.62
C LYS A 514 -16.36 28.17 5.43
N VAL A 515 -16.93 28.35 6.63
CA VAL A 515 -17.30 27.24 7.51
C VAL A 515 -18.30 26.31 6.84
N VAL A 516 -19.33 26.86 6.19
CA VAL A 516 -20.35 26.08 5.48
C VAL A 516 -19.71 25.26 4.37
N ILE A 517 -18.94 25.90 3.48
CA ILE A 517 -18.35 25.23 2.32
C ILE A 517 -17.32 24.17 2.76
N LEU A 518 -16.39 24.53 3.64
CA LEU A 518 -15.32 23.60 4.06
C LEU A 518 -15.86 22.40 4.83
N ARG A 519 -16.85 22.61 5.69
CA ARG A 519 -17.44 21.51 6.46
C ARG A 519 -18.10 20.49 5.54
N VAL A 520 -18.87 20.95 4.56
CA VAL A 520 -19.57 20.07 3.61
C VAL A 520 -18.57 19.37 2.68
N VAL A 521 -17.60 20.12 2.14
CA VAL A 521 -16.58 19.55 1.25
C VAL A 521 -15.76 18.49 1.97
N ASP A 522 -15.29 18.77 3.17
CA ASP A 522 -14.44 17.86 3.93
C ASP A 522 -15.20 16.57 4.32
N ALA A 523 -16.45 16.67 4.72
CA ALA A 523 -17.28 15.52 5.05
C ALA A 523 -17.50 14.62 3.83
N HIS A 524 -17.93 15.18 2.71
CA HIS A 524 -18.19 14.42 1.48
C HIS A 524 -16.92 13.85 0.86
N TRP A 525 -15.82 14.59 0.88
CA TRP A 525 -14.54 14.12 0.36
C TRP A 525 -14.03 12.92 1.15
N THR A 526 -14.10 12.96 2.47
CA THR A 526 -13.68 11.84 3.33
C THR A 526 -14.50 10.58 3.05
N GLU A 527 -15.81 10.72 2.91
CA GLU A 527 -16.68 9.59 2.54
C GLU A 527 -16.40 9.07 1.12
N HIS A 528 -16.12 9.97 0.20
CA HIS A 528 -15.79 9.62 -1.19
C HIS A 528 -14.48 8.83 -1.28
N ILE A 529 -13.45 9.23 -0.54
CA ILE A 529 -12.19 8.47 -0.48
C ILE A 529 -12.45 7.03 -0.04
N ASP A 530 -13.23 6.85 1.01
CA ASP A 530 -13.57 5.53 1.51
C ASP A 530 -14.39 4.72 0.49
N ALA A 531 -15.36 5.36 -0.15
CA ALA A 531 -16.17 4.74 -1.21
C ALA A 531 -15.32 4.33 -2.42
N MET A 532 -14.36 5.15 -2.85
CA MET A 532 -13.42 4.84 -3.93
C MET A 532 -12.49 3.69 -3.55
N ASP A 533 -12.06 3.62 -2.30
CA ASP A 533 -11.25 2.53 -1.80
C ASP A 533 -12.01 1.20 -1.82
N GLN A 534 -13.27 1.20 -1.38
CA GLN A 534 -14.17 0.04 -1.49
C GLN A 534 -14.42 -0.36 -2.96
N LEU A 535 -14.60 0.61 -3.85
CA LEU A 535 -14.74 0.34 -5.29
C LEU A 535 -13.50 -0.36 -5.84
N ARG A 536 -12.31 0.10 -5.47
CA ARG A 536 -11.05 -0.51 -5.89
C ARG A 536 -10.95 -1.98 -5.45
N GLN A 537 -11.34 -2.28 -4.22
CA GLN A 537 -11.34 -3.64 -3.69
C GLN A 537 -12.29 -4.56 -4.47
N SER A 538 -13.47 -4.07 -4.84
CA SER A 538 -14.48 -4.84 -5.53
C SER A 538 -14.27 -4.94 -7.05
N ILE A 539 -13.51 -4.00 -7.65
CA ILE A 539 -13.39 -3.91 -9.10
C ILE A 539 -12.64 -5.10 -9.72
N GLY A 540 -11.75 -5.74 -8.97
CA GLY A 540 -11.02 -6.94 -9.40
C GLY A 540 -11.94 -8.11 -9.73
N LEU A 541 -13.10 -8.19 -9.09
CA LEU A 541 -14.11 -9.22 -9.36
C LEU A 541 -14.75 -9.06 -10.76
N ARG A 542 -14.77 -7.84 -11.31
CA ARG A 542 -15.29 -7.57 -12.65
C ARG A 542 -14.36 -8.05 -13.76
N GLY A 543 -13.09 -8.32 -13.46
CA GLY A 543 -12.14 -8.94 -14.38
C GLY A 543 -12.57 -10.32 -14.88
N TYR A 544 -13.37 -11.04 -14.12
CA TYR A 544 -13.97 -12.30 -14.52
C TYR A 544 -15.00 -12.15 -15.65
N GLY A 545 -15.56 -10.97 -15.84
CA GLY A 545 -16.47 -10.62 -16.94
C GLY A 545 -15.80 -10.12 -18.22
N GLN A 546 -14.47 -10.29 -18.39
CA GLN A 546 -13.66 -9.80 -19.51
C GLN A 546 -13.60 -8.25 -19.63
N LEU A 547 -13.95 -7.53 -18.58
CA LEU A 547 -13.85 -6.08 -18.50
C LEU A 547 -12.46 -5.68 -17.97
N ASN A 548 -11.94 -4.56 -18.46
CA ASN A 548 -10.70 -4.01 -17.91
C ASN A 548 -10.96 -3.33 -16.57
N PRO A 549 -10.43 -3.85 -15.45
CA PRO A 549 -10.73 -3.31 -14.13
C PRO A 549 -10.36 -1.84 -13.96
N LEU A 550 -9.26 -1.38 -14.55
CA LEU A 550 -8.85 0.03 -14.46
C LEU A 550 -9.84 0.96 -15.17
N VAL A 551 -10.31 0.58 -16.37
CA VAL A 551 -11.29 1.35 -17.13
C VAL A 551 -12.63 1.42 -16.39
N GLU A 552 -13.07 0.30 -15.80
CA GLU A 552 -14.26 0.25 -14.96
C GLU A 552 -14.12 1.14 -13.72
N TYR A 553 -12.96 1.11 -13.06
CA TYR A 553 -12.66 1.98 -11.93
C TYR A 553 -12.68 3.47 -12.32
N GLN A 554 -12.11 3.82 -13.45
CA GLN A 554 -12.13 5.19 -13.98
C GLN A 554 -13.56 5.66 -14.26
N SER A 555 -14.36 4.83 -14.92
CA SER A 555 -15.75 5.16 -15.30
C SER A 555 -16.66 5.30 -14.08
N ASP A 556 -16.65 4.32 -13.19
CA ASP A 556 -17.45 4.35 -11.97
C ASP A 556 -16.97 5.44 -11.00
N GLY A 557 -15.65 5.62 -10.90
CA GLY A 557 -15.05 6.68 -10.08
C GLY A 557 -15.42 8.08 -10.55
N TYR A 558 -15.46 8.30 -11.84
CA TYR A 558 -15.90 9.58 -12.42
C TYR A 558 -17.37 9.87 -12.07
N ARG A 559 -18.25 8.88 -12.25
CA ARG A 559 -19.66 9.00 -11.89
C ARG A 559 -19.85 9.28 -10.40
N MET A 560 -19.16 8.54 -9.54
CA MET A 560 -19.20 8.74 -8.09
C MET A 560 -18.69 10.13 -7.69
N PHE A 561 -17.68 10.63 -8.38
CA PHE A 561 -17.16 11.99 -8.15
C PHE A 561 -18.17 13.06 -8.54
N GLU A 562 -18.83 12.92 -9.68
CA GLU A 562 -19.90 13.85 -10.10
C GLU A 562 -21.08 13.83 -9.12
N GLU A 563 -21.49 12.67 -8.65
CA GLU A 563 -22.53 12.52 -7.63
C GLU A 563 -22.11 13.21 -6.31
N MET A 564 -20.86 13.03 -5.89
CA MET A 564 -20.32 13.71 -4.71
C MET A 564 -20.35 15.23 -4.86
N VAL A 565 -19.95 15.77 -6.00
CA VAL A 565 -20.00 17.22 -6.26
C VAL A 565 -21.44 17.73 -6.16
N SER A 566 -22.38 17.01 -6.74
CA SER A 566 -23.81 17.36 -6.62
C SER A 566 -24.30 17.32 -5.18
N ASP A 567 -23.89 16.33 -4.41
CA ASP A 567 -24.24 16.19 -2.99
C ASP A 567 -23.61 17.30 -2.14
N ILE A 568 -22.39 17.71 -2.44
CA ILE A 568 -21.73 18.87 -1.81
C ILE A 568 -22.57 20.13 -2.05
N GLU A 569 -22.96 20.39 -3.29
CA GLU A 569 -23.73 21.58 -3.64
C GLU A 569 -25.12 21.56 -2.97
N TYR A 570 -25.75 20.40 -2.93
CA TYR A 570 -27.01 20.18 -2.25
C TYR A 570 -26.96 20.45 -0.74
N ASP A 571 -25.98 19.86 -0.06
CA ASP A 571 -25.81 20.00 1.37
C ASP A 571 -25.30 21.40 1.76
N ALA A 572 -24.44 22.01 0.94
CA ALA A 572 -24.02 23.40 1.15
C ALA A 572 -25.20 24.37 1.02
N THR A 573 -26.07 24.17 0.03
CA THR A 573 -27.31 24.95 -0.15
C THR A 573 -28.20 24.85 1.08
N ARG A 574 -28.47 23.64 1.55
CA ARG A 574 -29.29 23.40 2.74
C ARG A 574 -28.65 24.03 3.99
N LEU A 575 -27.39 23.75 4.25
CA LEU A 575 -26.69 24.22 5.45
C LEU A 575 -26.65 25.76 5.46
N PHE A 576 -26.36 26.36 4.32
CA PHE A 576 -26.32 27.82 4.23
C PHE A 576 -27.67 28.48 4.42
N LEU A 577 -28.71 28.02 3.69
CA LEU A 577 -30.01 28.67 3.69
C LEU A 577 -30.85 28.36 4.94
N LYS A 578 -30.70 27.18 5.52
CA LYS A 578 -31.47 26.74 6.69
C LYS A 578 -30.81 27.04 8.02
N SER A 579 -29.51 27.37 8.05
CA SER A 579 -28.82 27.69 9.29
C SER A 579 -29.34 28.96 9.93
N GLU A 580 -29.65 28.87 11.21
CA GLU A 580 -30.01 30.02 12.03
C GLU A 580 -28.73 30.67 12.57
N ILE A 581 -28.58 31.97 12.33
CA ILE A 581 -27.51 32.77 12.86
C ILE A 581 -27.86 33.18 14.28
N ARG A 582 -27.21 32.56 15.27
CA ARG A 582 -27.33 32.98 16.67
C ARG A 582 -26.28 34.04 16.95
N GLN A 583 -26.68 35.26 17.24
CA GLN A 583 -25.79 36.27 17.77
C GLN A 583 -25.41 35.85 19.18
N ASN A 584 -24.14 35.49 19.38
CA ASN A 584 -23.56 35.39 20.72
C ASN A 584 -23.47 36.83 21.26
N ILE A 585 -24.49 37.27 21.93
CA ILE A 585 -24.40 38.47 22.77
C ILE A 585 -23.53 38.07 23.96
N GLN A 586 -22.22 38.23 23.81
CA GLN A 586 -21.34 38.29 24.97
C GLN A 586 -21.64 39.62 25.65
N ARG A 587 -22.31 39.52 26.81
CA ARG A 587 -22.34 40.63 27.77
C ARG A 587 -21.01 40.71 28.51
#